data_6b0ac4682571ff927b732d6c4f7d243e
#
_entry.id   6b0ac4682571ff927b732d6c4f7d243e
#
_cell.length_a   1.000
_cell.length_b   1.000
_cell.length_c   1.000
_cell.angle_alpha   90.00
_cell.angle_beta   90.00
_cell.angle_gamma   90.00
#
_symmetry.space_group_name_H-M   'P 1'
#
loop_
_entity.id
_entity.type
_entity.pdbx_description
1 polymer ?
#
loop_
_entity_poly.entity_id
_entity_poly.type
_entity_poly.pdbx_seq_one_letter_code
_entity_poly.pdbx_strand_id
1 'polypeptide(L)'
;MEESRRLAELLKEHKPEIVIIAGGPEVSYEPHYFIANWQIDYVISGEGEFVLGELLDAIQNNGSIVINGVSSKEHINRIAVKADIEKLVTSPSPYQLEEDREHMKNRLVYFETSRGCPYQCQYCLSSLERGVRYFPQDYIADNLKYIIESDAKQVKFLDRTFNLNKRHTAFVFDYLLKNHRPNLSLQFEIYADLLNEEMLDFLNHNVPENYFRFEIGIQSTHEPTNITVKRKQDFPLLAHNIRRLMDGGKIDLHLDLIAGLPHETYERFVKSFNDVFSLGAKEVQLGFLKMLRGTALRVGASAFGYLYDENPPYEIISNNDISKEELDRIRNAEHALEKFWNSGRFTRTMERLVSQEYQGRYFELFDEIAHFYNLHNLPHFGYQLEDLFRYLDRFLESKGMA
;
A
#
# COMPACT_ATOMS: atom_id res chain seq x y z
N MET A 1 11.06 11.45 7.94
CA MET A 1 12.28 11.83 7.16
C MET A 1 12.97 13.05 7.77
N GLU A 2 12.27 14.19 7.95
CA GLU A 2 12.89 15.38 8.56
C GLU A 2 13.42 15.12 9.98
N GLU A 3 12.66 14.39 10.80
CA GLU A 3 13.10 13.97 12.13
C GLU A 3 14.34 13.07 12.08
N SER A 4 14.41 12.15 11.09
CA SER A 4 15.60 11.28 10.91
C SER A 4 16.83 12.10 10.49
N ARG A 5 16.65 13.10 9.63
CA ARG A 5 17.72 14.04 9.25
C ARG A 5 18.21 14.80 10.49
N ARG A 6 17.28 15.36 11.25
CA ARG A 6 17.62 16.11 12.46
C ARG A 6 18.31 15.24 13.51
N LEU A 7 17.87 13.99 13.64
CA LEU A 7 18.54 13.02 14.54
C LEU A 7 19.98 12.78 14.10
N ALA A 8 20.22 12.55 12.80
CA ALA A 8 21.58 12.37 12.27
C ALA A 8 22.48 13.58 12.54
N GLU A 9 21.96 14.79 12.33
CA GLU A 9 22.67 16.03 12.65
C GLU A 9 23.04 16.10 14.13
N LEU A 10 22.09 15.89 15.03
CA LEU A 10 22.30 15.92 16.48
C LEU A 10 23.31 14.87 16.94
N LEU A 11 23.24 13.66 16.39
CA LEU A 11 24.21 12.60 16.72
C LEU A 11 25.63 13.02 16.33
N LYS A 12 25.82 13.58 15.14
CA LYS A 12 27.12 14.06 14.68
C LYS A 12 27.62 15.30 15.45
N GLU A 13 26.72 16.19 15.88
CA GLU A 13 27.06 17.33 16.74
C GLU A 13 27.61 16.87 18.10
N HIS A 14 26.99 15.85 18.73
CA HIS A 14 27.38 15.38 20.06
C HIS A 14 28.51 14.35 20.03
N LYS A 15 28.60 13.56 18.95
CA LYS A 15 29.56 12.46 18.80
C LYS A 15 30.00 12.38 17.33
N PRO A 16 30.94 13.27 16.90
CA PRO A 16 31.34 13.35 15.49
C PRO A 16 31.86 12.04 14.87
N GLU A 17 32.42 11.15 15.70
CA GLU A 17 32.97 9.86 15.30
C GLU A 17 31.90 8.77 15.10
N ILE A 18 30.65 9.01 15.47
CA ILE A 18 29.59 8.01 15.28
C ILE A 18 29.40 7.74 13.78
N VAL A 19 29.37 6.46 13.42
CA VAL A 19 29.05 6.04 12.04
C VAL A 19 27.55 5.92 11.87
N ILE A 20 27.00 6.62 10.91
CA ILE A 20 25.57 6.59 10.59
C ILE A 20 25.36 5.87 9.26
N ILE A 21 24.62 4.76 9.31
CA ILE A 21 24.27 3.93 8.15
C ILE A 21 22.77 4.07 7.91
N ALA A 22 22.38 4.37 6.67
CA ALA A 22 20.99 4.42 6.25
C ALA A 22 20.66 3.34 5.22
N GLY A 23 19.44 2.83 5.26
CA GLY A 23 18.94 1.84 4.29
C GLY A 23 17.43 1.96 4.10
N GLY A 24 16.89 1.10 3.25
CA GLY A 24 15.49 1.05 2.92
C GLY A 24 15.11 1.82 1.64
N PRO A 25 13.86 1.73 1.18
CA PRO A 25 13.45 2.19 -0.15
C PRO A 25 13.64 3.69 -0.39
N GLU A 26 13.56 4.51 0.66
CA GLU A 26 13.69 5.96 0.54
C GLU A 26 15.08 6.39 0.06
N VAL A 27 16.14 5.78 0.59
CA VAL A 27 17.53 6.16 0.31
C VAL A 27 18.16 5.35 -0.83
N SER A 28 17.57 4.19 -1.17
CA SER A 28 18.17 3.19 -2.07
C SER A 28 18.37 3.66 -3.49
N TYR A 29 17.48 4.53 -4.00
CA TYR A 29 17.47 4.88 -5.43
C TYR A 29 18.13 6.24 -5.75
N GLU A 30 18.39 7.06 -4.73
CA GLU A 30 19.10 8.34 -4.83
C GLU A 30 20.15 8.48 -3.71
N PRO A 31 21.04 7.49 -3.49
CA PRO A 31 21.98 7.49 -2.35
C PRO A 31 22.89 8.71 -2.32
N HIS A 32 23.29 9.23 -3.51
CA HIS A 32 24.12 10.42 -3.64
C HIS A 32 23.48 11.67 -3.01
N TYR A 33 22.14 11.80 -3.12
CA TYR A 33 21.42 12.92 -2.53
C TYR A 33 21.52 12.90 -1.00
N PHE A 34 21.31 11.74 -0.40
CA PHE A 34 21.33 11.58 1.06
C PHE A 34 22.74 11.75 1.64
N ILE A 35 23.75 11.19 0.97
CA ILE A 35 25.16 11.34 1.40
C ILE A 35 25.62 12.79 1.28
N ALA A 36 25.21 13.53 0.23
CA ALA A 36 25.59 14.91 0.04
C ALA A 36 24.89 15.90 0.98
N ASN A 37 23.63 15.62 1.36
CA ASN A 37 22.77 16.58 2.07
C ASN A 37 22.44 16.21 3.51
N TRP A 38 22.73 14.97 3.92
CA TRP A 38 22.49 14.48 5.27
C TRP A 38 23.81 14.07 5.93
N GLN A 39 23.84 14.04 7.26
CA GLN A 39 25.02 13.60 8.03
C GLN A 39 25.09 12.06 8.09
N ILE A 40 25.06 11.41 6.91
CA ILE A 40 25.09 9.95 6.75
C ILE A 40 26.45 9.56 6.16
N ASP A 41 27.08 8.54 6.74
CA ASP A 41 28.38 8.03 6.27
C ASP A 41 28.20 6.99 5.17
N TYR A 42 27.22 6.10 5.32
CA TYR A 42 26.94 5.03 4.37
C TYR A 42 25.46 4.89 4.06
N VAL A 43 25.15 4.56 2.81
CA VAL A 43 23.81 4.16 2.37
C VAL A 43 23.87 2.76 1.80
N ILE A 44 23.03 1.85 2.32
CA ILE A 44 22.80 0.52 1.74
C ILE A 44 21.59 0.60 0.83
N SER A 45 21.77 0.31 -0.46
CA SER A 45 20.73 0.31 -1.48
C SER A 45 20.21 -1.10 -1.74
N GLY A 46 18.90 -1.32 -1.60
CA GLY A 46 18.24 -2.61 -1.76
C GLY A 46 18.11 -3.41 -0.46
N GLU A 47 18.25 -4.74 -0.55
CA GLU A 47 18.06 -5.68 0.55
C GLU A 47 19.36 -5.81 1.35
N GLY A 48 19.35 -5.31 2.58
CA GLY A 48 20.56 -5.10 3.39
C GLY A 48 20.97 -6.26 4.29
N GLU A 49 20.25 -7.40 4.33
CA GLU A 49 20.38 -8.44 5.33
C GLU A 49 21.82 -9.00 5.47
N PHE A 50 22.53 -9.16 4.37
CA PHE A 50 23.92 -9.63 4.41
C PHE A 50 24.93 -8.49 4.28
N VAL A 51 24.59 -7.48 3.47
CA VAL A 51 25.48 -6.34 3.16
C VAL A 51 25.79 -5.52 4.41
N LEU A 52 24.83 -5.41 5.35
CA LEU A 52 25.08 -4.70 6.61
C LEU A 52 26.19 -5.38 7.42
N GLY A 53 26.20 -6.70 7.50
CA GLY A 53 27.27 -7.46 8.19
C GLY A 53 28.63 -7.22 7.53
N GLU A 54 28.72 -7.34 6.21
CA GLU A 54 29.96 -7.07 5.46
C GLU A 54 30.47 -5.64 5.67
N LEU A 55 29.56 -4.66 5.70
CA LEU A 55 29.90 -3.25 5.94
C LEU A 55 30.44 -3.04 7.37
N LEU A 56 29.78 -3.62 8.38
CA LEU A 56 30.22 -3.51 9.78
C LEU A 56 31.59 -4.14 9.98
N ASP A 57 31.84 -5.31 9.40
CA ASP A 57 33.14 -5.98 9.44
C ASP A 57 34.24 -5.14 8.79
N ALA A 58 33.94 -4.53 7.62
CA ALA A 58 34.88 -3.65 6.93
C ALA A 58 35.21 -2.39 7.75
N ILE A 59 34.21 -1.78 8.39
CA ILE A 59 34.41 -0.60 9.25
C ILE A 59 35.28 -0.97 10.48
N GLN A 60 34.98 -2.07 11.17
CA GLN A 60 35.71 -2.50 12.36
C GLN A 60 37.17 -2.83 12.06
N ASN A 61 37.45 -3.41 10.90
CA ASN A 61 38.80 -3.81 10.52
C ASN A 61 39.56 -2.72 9.76
N ASN A 62 39.05 -1.49 9.66
CA ASN A 62 39.61 -0.41 8.83
C ASN A 62 39.92 -0.86 7.39
N GLY A 63 39.06 -1.74 6.85
CA GLY A 63 39.21 -2.30 5.51
C GLY A 63 38.74 -1.32 4.42
N SER A 64 39.02 -1.68 3.16
CA SER A 64 38.46 -0.95 2.01
C SER A 64 36.95 -1.18 1.95
N ILE A 65 36.18 -0.08 1.86
CA ILE A 65 34.70 -0.12 1.78
C ILE A 65 34.28 0.08 0.33
N VAL A 66 34.52 -0.97 -0.48
CA VAL A 66 34.02 -1.09 -1.85
C VAL A 66 33.12 -2.34 -1.89
N ILE A 67 31.90 -2.20 -1.40
CA ILE A 67 30.92 -3.27 -1.27
C ILE A 67 29.74 -2.99 -2.19
N ASN A 68 29.25 -3.99 -2.93
CA ASN A 68 28.09 -3.83 -3.79
C ASN A 68 26.87 -3.38 -2.98
N GLY A 69 26.17 -2.37 -3.48
CA GLY A 69 25.01 -1.78 -2.81
C GLY A 69 25.35 -0.77 -1.72
N VAL A 70 26.62 -0.60 -1.34
CA VAL A 70 27.03 0.40 -0.35
C VAL A 70 27.54 1.65 -1.05
N SER A 71 27.02 2.80 -0.66
CA SER A 71 27.50 4.14 -1.08
C SER A 71 28.09 4.89 0.10
N SER A 72 29.15 5.65 -0.15
CA SER A 72 29.79 6.59 0.78
C SER A 72 30.13 7.90 0.07
N LYS A 73 30.77 8.85 0.76
CA LYS A 73 31.27 10.10 0.15
C LYS A 73 32.31 9.85 -0.93
N GLU A 74 33.12 8.81 -0.77
CA GLU A 74 34.21 8.44 -1.67
C GLU A 74 33.72 7.58 -2.85
N HIS A 75 32.64 6.84 -2.67
CA HIS A 75 32.14 5.87 -3.65
C HIS A 75 30.63 5.83 -3.69
N ILE A 76 30.02 6.18 -4.83
CA ILE A 76 28.58 6.07 -5.06
C ILE A 76 28.27 4.81 -5.86
N ASN A 77 27.60 3.86 -5.22
CA ASN A 77 27.12 2.64 -5.85
C ASN A 77 25.62 2.81 -6.23
N ARG A 78 25.29 2.54 -7.51
CA ARG A 78 23.91 2.68 -8.01
C ARG A 78 23.17 1.33 -8.12
N ILE A 79 23.78 0.27 -7.66
CA ILE A 79 23.20 -1.08 -7.74
C ILE A 79 22.45 -1.35 -6.44
N ALA A 80 21.15 -1.56 -6.55
CA ALA A 80 20.35 -2.11 -5.46
C ALA A 80 20.62 -3.62 -5.35
N VAL A 81 21.13 -4.04 -4.20
CA VAL A 81 21.43 -5.46 -3.95
C VAL A 81 20.18 -6.26 -3.65
N LYS A 82 20.22 -7.56 -3.93
CA LYS A 82 19.18 -8.53 -3.58
C LYS A 82 19.77 -9.59 -2.68
N ALA A 83 19.07 -9.90 -1.61
CA ALA A 83 19.47 -11.00 -0.72
C ALA A 83 19.23 -12.36 -1.39
N ASP A 84 20.09 -13.30 -1.11
CA ASP A 84 19.95 -14.69 -1.54
C ASP A 84 18.91 -15.38 -0.63
N ILE A 85 17.78 -15.78 -1.21
CA ILE A 85 16.68 -16.44 -0.47
C ILE A 85 17.16 -17.75 0.17
N GLU A 86 18.01 -18.53 -0.50
CA GLU A 86 18.53 -19.79 0.04
C GLU A 86 19.37 -19.57 1.30
N LYS A 87 20.10 -18.46 1.36
CA LYS A 87 20.84 -18.08 2.58
C LYS A 87 19.91 -17.50 3.65
N LEU A 88 18.92 -16.71 3.27
CA LEU A 88 17.96 -16.12 4.21
C LEU A 88 17.24 -17.20 5.03
N VAL A 89 16.77 -18.26 4.37
CA VAL A 89 16.03 -19.34 5.04
C VAL A 89 16.88 -20.19 5.98
N THR A 90 18.22 -20.11 5.89
CA THR A 90 19.14 -20.75 6.84
C THR A 90 19.49 -19.87 8.03
N SER A 91 19.11 -18.60 8.00
CA SER A 91 19.27 -17.67 9.12
C SER A 91 18.15 -17.84 10.15
N PRO A 92 18.33 -17.41 11.41
CA PRO A 92 17.25 -17.39 12.38
C PRO A 92 16.04 -16.63 11.84
N SER A 93 14.85 -17.22 11.98
CA SER A 93 13.63 -16.59 11.47
C SER A 93 13.27 -15.34 12.28
N PRO A 94 13.00 -14.19 11.61
CA PRO A 94 12.54 -12.98 12.30
C PRO A 94 11.14 -13.14 12.91
N TYR A 95 10.39 -14.17 12.51
CA TYR A 95 9.04 -14.44 13.01
C TYR A 95 9.03 -15.28 14.29
N GLN A 96 10.14 -15.94 14.64
CA GLN A 96 10.25 -16.91 15.74
C GLN A 96 11.12 -16.39 16.89
N LEU A 97 11.19 -15.07 17.07
CA LEU A 97 11.87 -14.46 18.20
C LEU A 97 11.00 -14.61 19.46
N GLU A 98 11.56 -15.26 20.50
CA GLU A 98 10.82 -15.57 21.73
C GLU A 98 10.31 -14.27 22.40
N GLU A 99 11.11 -13.21 22.37
CA GLU A 99 10.78 -11.90 22.95
C GLU A 99 9.55 -11.25 22.29
N ASP A 100 9.27 -11.58 21.02
CA ASP A 100 8.15 -11.01 20.28
C ASP A 100 6.85 -11.82 20.45
N ARG A 101 6.92 -13.06 20.91
CA ARG A 101 5.80 -13.99 20.98
C ARG A 101 4.61 -13.44 21.77
N GLU A 102 4.87 -12.89 22.96
CA GLU A 102 3.82 -12.32 23.81
C GLU A 102 3.16 -11.06 23.22
N HIS A 103 3.84 -10.40 22.28
CA HIS A 103 3.40 -9.16 21.66
C HIS A 103 2.61 -9.39 20.38
N MET A 104 2.70 -10.54 19.74
CA MET A 104 2.03 -10.85 18.46
C MET A 104 0.51 -10.68 18.51
N LYS A 105 -0.13 -11.01 19.64
CA LYS A 105 -1.58 -10.86 19.84
C LYS A 105 -2.11 -9.43 19.72
N ASN A 106 -1.23 -8.43 19.88
CA ASN A 106 -1.58 -7.01 19.88
C ASN A 106 -0.94 -6.24 18.71
N ARG A 107 -0.23 -6.95 17.80
CA ARG A 107 0.46 -6.37 16.66
C ARG A 107 -0.12 -6.88 15.36
N LEU A 108 -0.05 -6.04 14.33
CA LEU A 108 -0.16 -6.49 12.95
C LEU A 108 1.14 -7.21 12.59
N VAL A 109 1.05 -8.49 12.27
CA VAL A 109 2.20 -9.29 11.86
C VAL A 109 2.37 -9.16 10.36
N TYR A 110 3.54 -8.72 9.92
CA TYR A 110 3.90 -8.70 8.50
C TYR A 110 4.60 -10.00 8.14
N PHE A 111 4.17 -10.62 7.04
CA PHE A 111 4.74 -11.87 6.55
C PHE A 111 4.98 -11.80 5.05
N GLU A 112 6.07 -12.39 4.57
CA GLU A 112 6.35 -12.46 3.15
C GLU A 112 6.55 -13.91 2.68
N THR A 113 5.99 -14.26 1.53
CA THR A 113 6.19 -15.55 0.87
C THR A 113 6.97 -15.41 -0.43
N SER A 114 7.10 -14.16 -0.90
CA SER A 114 7.89 -13.81 -2.08
C SER A 114 8.37 -12.37 -2.03
N ARG A 115 9.41 -12.06 -2.80
CA ARG A 115 9.95 -10.70 -3.00
C ARG A 115 9.95 -10.31 -4.47
N GLY A 116 9.65 -9.05 -4.73
CA GLY A 116 9.64 -8.45 -6.05
C GLY A 116 8.26 -8.46 -6.72
N CYS A 117 8.18 -7.86 -7.91
CA CYS A 117 6.97 -7.75 -8.71
C CYS A 117 7.33 -7.88 -10.21
N PRO A 118 6.51 -8.58 -11.03
CA PRO A 118 6.77 -8.68 -12.47
C PRO A 118 6.29 -7.45 -13.23
N TYR A 119 5.42 -6.64 -12.62
CA TYR A 119 4.83 -5.47 -13.25
C TYR A 119 5.77 -4.26 -13.18
N GLN A 120 5.59 -3.33 -14.12
CA GLN A 120 6.46 -2.15 -14.28
C GLN A 120 5.65 -0.85 -14.14
N CYS A 121 4.70 -0.81 -13.20
CA CYS A 121 3.90 0.38 -12.94
C CYS A 121 4.81 1.57 -12.60
N GLN A 122 4.76 2.64 -13.39
CA GLN A 122 5.75 3.74 -13.34
C GLN A 122 5.74 4.54 -12.04
N TYR A 123 4.68 4.47 -11.26
CA TYR A 123 4.54 5.14 -9.95
C TYR A 123 4.99 4.27 -8.78
N CYS A 124 5.24 2.97 -9.00
CA CYS A 124 5.45 2.00 -7.91
C CYS A 124 6.93 1.68 -7.72
N LEU A 125 7.42 1.70 -6.48
CA LEU A 125 8.79 1.30 -6.13
C LEU A 125 9.08 -0.16 -6.48
N SER A 126 8.09 -1.04 -6.39
CA SER A 126 8.27 -2.46 -6.73
C SER A 126 8.61 -2.69 -8.21
N SER A 127 8.37 -1.72 -9.08
CA SER A 127 8.78 -1.78 -10.49
C SER A 127 10.29 -1.66 -10.70
N LEU A 128 11.02 -1.20 -9.69
CA LEU A 128 12.47 -1.02 -9.72
C LEU A 128 13.21 -2.34 -9.49
N GLU A 129 12.52 -3.33 -8.90
CA GLU A 129 13.03 -4.66 -8.65
C GLU A 129 12.36 -5.68 -9.59
N ARG A 130 13.07 -6.05 -10.66
CA ARG A 130 12.51 -6.99 -11.65
C ARG A 130 12.49 -8.42 -11.16
N GLY A 131 11.41 -9.13 -11.49
CA GLY A 131 11.22 -10.56 -11.21
C GLY A 131 10.67 -10.83 -9.82
N VAL A 132 10.24 -12.07 -9.59
CA VAL A 132 9.71 -12.52 -8.30
C VAL A 132 10.54 -13.71 -7.84
N ARG A 133 10.93 -13.69 -6.57
CA ARG A 133 11.68 -14.76 -5.90
C ARG A 133 10.81 -15.30 -4.77
N TYR A 134 10.55 -16.59 -4.75
CA TYR A 134 9.69 -17.24 -3.77
C TYR A 134 10.53 -17.87 -2.66
N PHE A 135 10.04 -17.80 -1.45
CA PHE A 135 10.57 -18.59 -0.33
C PHE A 135 10.17 -20.06 -0.48
N PRO A 136 10.99 -21.02 0.00
CA PRO A 136 10.65 -22.44 0.02
C PRO A 136 9.38 -22.73 0.81
N GLN A 137 8.61 -23.73 0.38
CA GLN A 137 7.32 -24.07 1.00
C GLN A 137 7.44 -24.50 2.44
N ASP A 138 8.47 -25.23 2.82
CA ASP A 138 8.77 -25.65 4.18
C ASP A 138 9.04 -24.45 5.09
N TYR A 139 9.87 -23.49 4.63
CA TYR A 139 10.10 -22.25 5.38
C TYR A 139 8.82 -21.47 5.61
N ILE A 140 7.95 -21.36 4.58
CA ILE A 140 6.65 -20.69 4.69
C ILE A 140 5.77 -21.43 5.69
N ALA A 141 5.65 -22.76 5.58
CA ALA A 141 4.81 -23.57 6.45
C ALA A 141 5.24 -23.48 7.92
N ASP A 142 6.54 -23.57 8.20
CA ASP A 142 7.08 -23.54 9.57
C ASP A 142 6.82 -22.17 10.23
N ASN A 143 7.02 -21.07 9.50
CA ASN A 143 6.77 -19.74 10.04
C ASN A 143 5.27 -19.45 10.19
N LEU A 144 4.44 -19.85 9.23
CA LEU A 144 2.98 -19.70 9.35
C LEU A 144 2.44 -20.51 10.53
N LYS A 145 2.94 -21.72 10.77
CA LYS A 145 2.58 -22.51 11.94
C LYS A 145 2.87 -21.73 13.22
N TYR A 146 4.07 -21.18 13.37
CA TYR A 146 4.44 -20.41 14.55
C TYR A 146 3.55 -19.17 14.75
N ILE A 147 3.29 -18.42 13.67
CA ILE A 147 2.42 -17.24 13.71
C ILE A 147 0.99 -17.63 14.09
N ILE A 148 0.44 -18.69 13.51
CA ILE A 148 -0.91 -19.16 13.83
C ILE A 148 -1.01 -19.58 15.29
N GLU A 149 0.00 -20.24 15.84
CA GLU A 149 0.06 -20.70 17.24
C GLU A 149 0.35 -19.57 18.24
N SER A 150 0.81 -18.39 17.80
CA SER A 150 1.21 -17.27 18.67
C SER A 150 0.11 -16.29 19.06
N ASP A 151 -1.17 -16.61 18.84
CA ASP A 151 -2.33 -15.75 19.10
C ASP A 151 -2.37 -14.44 18.28
N ALA A 152 -1.61 -14.32 17.19
CA ALA A 152 -1.70 -13.21 16.27
C ALA A 152 -3.15 -13.04 15.76
N LYS A 153 -3.66 -11.82 15.72
CA LYS A 153 -5.03 -11.52 15.26
C LYS A 153 -5.10 -11.11 13.81
N GLN A 154 -4.03 -10.50 13.33
CA GLN A 154 -3.94 -10.01 11.96
C GLN A 154 -2.56 -10.29 11.38
N VAL A 155 -2.53 -10.82 10.16
CA VAL A 155 -1.32 -10.99 9.37
C VAL A 155 -1.51 -10.30 8.02
N LYS A 156 -0.59 -9.41 7.66
CA LYS A 156 -0.54 -8.81 6.32
C LYS A 156 0.60 -9.43 5.54
N PHE A 157 0.26 -10.05 4.40
CA PHE A 157 1.25 -10.55 3.46
C PHE A 157 1.85 -9.37 2.68
N LEU A 158 3.18 -9.34 2.59
CA LEU A 158 3.94 -8.26 1.93
C LEU A 158 4.19 -8.53 0.44
N ASP A 159 3.74 -9.67 -0.05
CA ASP A 159 3.83 -10.07 -1.45
C ASP A 159 3.12 -9.05 -2.34
N ARG A 160 3.83 -8.42 -3.28
CA ARG A 160 3.32 -7.31 -4.12
C ARG A 160 2.25 -7.74 -5.13
N THR A 161 2.17 -9.02 -5.43
CA THR A 161 1.13 -9.67 -6.24
C THR A 161 1.05 -11.11 -5.80
N PHE A 162 0.34 -11.33 -4.71
CA PHE A 162 0.31 -12.64 -4.05
C PHE A 162 -0.15 -13.77 -4.97
N ASN A 163 -1.16 -13.52 -5.79
CA ASN A 163 -1.78 -14.52 -6.67
C ASN A 163 -1.13 -14.66 -8.06
N LEU A 164 0.12 -14.22 -8.22
CA LEU A 164 0.84 -14.32 -9.50
C LEU A 164 1.12 -15.78 -9.92
N ASN A 165 1.56 -16.61 -8.98
CA ASN A 165 1.87 -18.03 -9.23
C ASN A 165 0.78 -18.91 -8.64
N LYS A 166 -0.07 -19.48 -9.49
CA LYS A 166 -1.22 -20.32 -9.09
C LYS A 166 -0.86 -21.47 -8.15
N ARG A 167 0.28 -22.15 -8.36
CA ARG A 167 0.71 -23.27 -7.50
C ARG A 167 1.12 -22.78 -6.11
N HIS A 168 1.84 -21.67 -6.06
CA HIS A 168 2.26 -21.04 -4.82
C HIS A 168 1.04 -20.54 -4.02
N THR A 169 0.14 -19.82 -4.68
CA THR A 169 -1.11 -19.33 -4.09
C THR A 169 -1.95 -20.48 -3.52
N ALA A 170 -2.15 -21.54 -4.33
CA ALA A 170 -2.91 -22.71 -3.89
C ALA A 170 -2.27 -23.39 -2.67
N PHE A 171 -0.94 -23.53 -2.63
CA PHE A 171 -0.22 -24.08 -1.48
C PHE A 171 -0.47 -23.26 -0.22
N VAL A 172 -0.29 -21.94 -0.28
CA VAL A 172 -0.45 -21.06 0.91
C VAL A 172 -1.91 -21.06 1.38
N PHE A 173 -2.88 -20.92 0.47
CA PHE A 173 -4.30 -20.93 0.84
C PHE A 173 -4.72 -22.27 1.45
N ASP A 174 -4.33 -23.40 0.85
CA ASP A 174 -4.62 -24.73 1.39
C ASP A 174 -4.02 -24.91 2.78
N TYR A 175 -2.75 -24.49 2.98
CA TYR A 175 -2.11 -24.54 4.31
C TYR A 175 -2.87 -23.73 5.35
N LEU A 176 -3.25 -22.48 5.02
CA LEU A 176 -3.97 -21.57 5.92
C LEU A 176 -5.36 -22.11 6.27
N LEU A 177 -6.09 -22.68 5.29
CA LEU A 177 -7.42 -23.26 5.53
C LEU A 177 -7.35 -24.53 6.38
N LYS A 178 -6.35 -25.39 6.16
CA LYS A 178 -6.14 -26.59 7.00
C LYS A 178 -5.76 -26.26 8.43
N ASN A 179 -5.11 -25.13 8.65
CA ASN A 179 -4.69 -24.66 9.98
C ASN A 179 -5.51 -23.43 10.44
N HIS A 180 -6.74 -23.31 9.95
CA HIS A 180 -7.61 -22.19 10.29
C HIS A 180 -7.76 -21.99 11.79
N ARG A 181 -7.57 -20.74 12.24
CA ARG A 181 -7.82 -20.33 13.61
C ARG A 181 -8.90 -19.24 13.65
N PRO A 182 -9.96 -19.40 14.48
CA PRO A 182 -10.96 -18.34 14.68
C PRO A 182 -10.31 -17.03 15.13
N ASN A 183 -10.86 -15.91 14.70
CA ASN A 183 -10.41 -14.54 15.01
C ASN A 183 -9.00 -14.17 14.48
N LEU A 184 -8.45 -14.93 13.55
CA LEU A 184 -7.30 -14.55 12.76
C LEU A 184 -7.79 -14.02 11.41
N SER A 185 -7.31 -12.84 11.00
CA SER A 185 -7.54 -12.25 9.67
C SER A 185 -6.24 -12.17 8.89
N LEU A 186 -6.30 -12.52 7.62
CA LEU A 186 -5.15 -12.61 6.72
C LEU A 186 -5.37 -11.69 5.51
N GLN A 187 -4.51 -10.69 5.34
CA GLN A 187 -4.62 -9.70 4.27
C GLN A 187 -3.60 -9.96 3.17
N PHE A 188 -4.06 -9.93 1.92
CA PHE A 188 -3.25 -10.18 0.73
C PHE A 188 -3.43 -9.08 -0.31
N GLU A 189 -2.34 -8.62 -0.93
CA GLU A 189 -2.37 -7.77 -2.12
C GLU A 189 -2.48 -8.66 -3.36
N ILE A 190 -3.57 -8.56 -4.11
CA ILE A 190 -3.83 -9.41 -5.27
C ILE A 190 -4.17 -8.60 -6.54
N TYR A 191 -4.01 -9.24 -7.70
CA TYR A 191 -4.59 -8.81 -8.96
C TYR A 191 -5.84 -9.64 -9.24
N ALA A 192 -7.02 -9.03 -9.19
CA ALA A 192 -8.28 -9.76 -9.31
C ALA A 192 -8.50 -10.34 -10.71
N ASP A 193 -7.96 -9.72 -11.76
CA ASP A 193 -8.00 -10.23 -13.14
C ASP A 193 -7.13 -11.49 -13.37
N LEU A 194 -6.27 -11.87 -12.42
CA LEU A 194 -5.55 -13.14 -12.44
C LEU A 194 -6.34 -14.33 -11.85
N LEU A 195 -7.45 -14.06 -11.17
CA LEU A 195 -8.31 -15.11 -10.63
C LEU A 195 -9.08 -15.79 -11.79
N ASN A 196 -9.06 -17.11 -11.84
CA ASN A 196 -9.88 -17.91 -12.74
C ASN A 196 -11.12 -18.43 -12.00
N GLU A 197 -12.11 -18.95 -12.74
CA GLU A 197 -13.36 -19.46 -12.18
C GLU A 197 -13.15 -20.51 -11.10
N GLU A 198 -12.20 -21.43 -11.29
CA GLU A 198 -11.87 -22.47 -10.30
C GLU A 198 -11.42 -21.88 -8.96
N MET A 199 -10.56 -20.83 -9.00
CA MET A 199 -10.10 -20.15 -7.80
C MET A 199 -11.21 -19.32 -7.15
N LEU A 200 -12.07 -18.67 -7.93
CA LEU A 200 -13.24 -17.93 -7.42
C LEU A 200 -14.21 -18.88 -6.70
N ASP A 201 -14.52 -20.01 -7.31
CA ASP A 201 -15.37 -21.05 -6.71
C ASP A 201 -14.72 -21.62 -5.43
N PHE A 202 -13.42 -21.89 -5.46
CA PHE A 202 -12.68 -22.37 -4.29
C PHE A 202 -12.77 -21.36 -3.15
N LEU A 203 -12.51 -20.07 -3.40
CA LEU A 203 -12.55 -19.02 -2.38
C LEU A 203 -13.96 -18.86 -1.79
N ASN A 204 -14.99 -18.82 -2.63
CA ASN A 204 -16.37 -18.65 -2.18
C ASN A 204 -16.92 -19.81 -1.39
N HIS A 205 -16.44 -21.05 -1.64
CA HIS A 205 -16.94 -22.23 -0.93
C HIS A 205 -16.13 -22.58 0.32
N ASN A 206 -14.81 -22.37 0.31
CA ASN A 206 -13.94 -22.94 1.35
C ASN A 206 -13.44 -21.93 2.37
N VAL A 207 -13.43 -20.62 2.05
CA VAL A 207 -12.89 -19.61 2.98
C VAL A 207 -13.94 -19.28 4.05
N PRO A 208 -13.59 -19.33 5.36
CA PRO A 208 -14.44 -18.83 6.43
C PRO A 208 -14.65 -17.31 6.33
N GLU A 209 -15.79 -16.82 6.78
CA GLU A 209 -16.09 -15.39 6.79
C GLU A 209 -15.04 -14.59 7.59
N ASN A 210 -14.61 -13.43 7.05
CA ASN A 210 -13.63 -12.50 7.65
C ASN A 210 -12.24 -13.12 7.88
N TYR A 211 -11.96 -14.29 7.30
CA TYR A 211 -10.65 -14.92 7.42
C TYR A 211 -9.65 -14.35 6.40
N PHE A 212 -10.08 -14.16 5.15
CA PHE A 212 -9.27 -13.51 4.11
C PHE A 212 -9.79 -12.11 3.81
N ARG A 213 -8.85 -11.19 3.67
CA ARG A 213 -9.05 -9.83 3.17
C ARG A 213 -8.18 -9.61 1.95
N PHE A 214 -8.77 -9.16 0.85
CA PHE A 214 -8.03 -8.85 -0.37
C PHE A 214 -7.98 -7.36 -0.59
N GLU A 215 -6.76 -6.85 -0.72
CA GLU A 215 -6.43 -5.49 -1.15
C GLU A 215 -6.18 -5.54 -2.66
N ILE A 216 -7.02 -4.86 -3.41
CA ILE A 216 -7.04 -4.92 -4.88
C ILE A 216 -6.81 -3.52 -5.42
N GLY A 217 -5.57 -3.25 -5.85
CA GLY A 217 -5.25 -2.01 -6.50
C GLY A 217 -5.88 -1.96 -7.90
N ILE A 218 -6.87 -1.11 -8.12
CA ILE A 218 -7.44 -0.79 -9.44
C ILE A 218 -6.73 0.44 -10.01
N GLN A 219 -6.53 1.45 -9.17
CA GLN A 219 -5.85 2.71 -9.39
C GLN A 219 -6.61 3.65 -10.33
N SER A 220 -7.02 3.20 -11.52
CA SER A 220 -7.85 3.92 -12.49
C SER A 220 -8.58 2.92 -13.40
N THR A 221 -9.79 3.28 -13.85
CA THR A 221 -10.52 2.55 -14.89
C THR A 221 -10.28 3.14 -16.30
N HIS A 222 -9.40 4.15 -16.41
CA HIS A 222 -9.07 4.82 -17.65
C HIS A 222 -7.93 4.11 -18.37
N GLU A 223 -8.22 3.49 -19.50
CA GLU A 223 -7.24 2.72 -20.27
C GLU A 223 -6.03 3.56 -20.72
N PRO A 224 -6.18 4.81 -21.26
CA PRO A 224 -5.03 5.64 -21.63
C PRO A 224 -4.09 5.92 -20.43
N THR A 225 -4.64 6.16 -19.23
CA THR A 225 -3.88 6.31 -17.99
C THR A 225 -3.11 5.04 -17.68
N ASN A 226 -3.77 3.88 -17.67
CA ASN A 226 -3.16 2.59 -17.38
C ASN A 226 -2.04 2.23 -18.38
N ILE A 227 -2.24 2.49 -19.66
CA ILE A 227 -1.20 2.30 -20.70
C ILE A 227 0.01 3.19 -20.39
N THR A 228 -0.21 4.47 -20.10
CA THR A 228 0.85 5.45 -19.85
C THR A 228 1.68 5.07 -18.63
N VAL A 229 1.07 4.68 -17.53
CA VAL A 229 1.77 4.26 -16.32
C VAL A 229 2.21 2.79 -16.35
N LYS A 230 2.10 2.12 -17.50
CA LYS A 230 2.44 0.68 -17.70
C LYS A 230 1.74 -0.28 -16.74
N ARG A 231 0.55 0.07 -16.29
CA ARG A 231 -0.29 -0.83 -15.52
C ARG A 231 -1.07 -1.74 -16.47
N LYS A 232 -0.78 -3.03 -16.43
CA LYS A 232 -1.53 -4.05 -17.17
C LYS A 232 -2.75 -4.45 -16.34
N GLN A 233 -3.94 -4.23 -16.88
CA GLN A 233 -5.19 -4.52 -16.21
C GLN A 233 -6.30 -4.73 -17.25
N ASP A 234 -7.11 -5.75 -17.05
CA ASP A 234 -8.38 -5.96 -17.76
C ASP A 234 -9.53 -5.59 -16.82
N PHE A 235 -9.99 -4.34 -16.88
CA PHE A 235 -11.00 -3.85 -15.95
C PHE A 235 -12.34 -4.60 -16.04
N PRO A 236 -12.89 -4.96 -17.23
CA PRO A 236 -14.06 -5.81 -17.33
C PRO A 236 -13.95 -7.16 -16.62
N LEU A 237 -12.84 -7.87 -16.82
CA LEU A 237 -12.56 -9.15 -16.14
C LEU A 237 -12.37 -8.96 -14.64
N LEU A 238 -11.60 -7.94 -14.25
CA LEU A 238 -11.39 -7.57 -12.84
C LEU A 238 -12.72 -7.29 -12.14
N ALA A 239 -13.59 -6.47 -12.75
CA ALA A 239 -14.89 -6.13 -12.20
C ALA A 239 -15.83 -7.36 -12.11
N HIS A 240 -15.79 -8.27 -13.10
CA HIS A 240 -16.50 -9.55 -13.04
C HIS A 240 -16.02 -10.38 -11.83
N ASN A 241 -14.72 -10.55 -11.66
CA ASN A 241 -14.15 -11.35 -10.59
C ASN A 241 -14.44 -10.76 -9.19
N ILE A 242 -14.39 -9.44 -9.06
CA ILE A 242 -14.76 -8.76 -7.81
C ILE A 242 -16.22 -9.02 -7.47
N ARG A 243 -17.15 -8.88 -8.43
CA ARG A 243 -18.57 -9.17 -8.19
C ARG A 243 -18.78 -10.62 -7.75
N ARG A 244 -18.10 -11.57 -8.40
CA ARG A 244 -18.15 -12.99 -7.99
C ARG A 244 -17.69 -13.22 -6.55
N LEU A 245 -16.63 -12.53 -6.09
CA LEU A 245 -16.19 -12.58 -4.70
C LEU A 245 -17.18 -11.92 -3.75
N MET A 246 -17.78 -10.78 -4.14
CA MET A 246 -18.81 -10.09 -3.38
C MET A 246 -20.07 -10.95 -3.22
N ASP A 247 -20.54 -11.61 -4.29
CA ASP A 247 -21.69 -12.52 -4.27
C ASP A 247 -21.47 -13.71 -3.32
N GLY A 248 -20.23 -14.17 -3.20
CA GLY A 248 -19.85 -15.22 -2.23
C GLY A 248 -19.89 -14.77 -0.79
N GLY A 249 -19.69 -13.48 -0.51
CA GLY A 249 -19.80 -12.86 0.81
C GLY A 249 -18.78 -13.33 1.86
N LYS A 250 -17.71 -14.03 1.46
CA LYS A 250 -16.72 -14.65 2.35
C LYS A 250 -15.47 -13.81 2.54
N ILE A 251 -15.10 -13.05 1.50
CA ILE A 251 -13.84 -12.30 1.42
C ILE A 251 -14.13 -10.83 1.68
N ASP A 252 -13.38 -10.23 2.59
CA ASP A 252 -13.39 -8.78 2.73
C ASP A 252 -12.59 -8.14 1.60
N LEU A 253 -13.22 -7.26 0.83
CA LEU A 253 -12.59 -6.58 -0.30
C LEU A 253 -12.31 -5.11 0.03
N HIS A 254 -11.07 -4.71 -0.24
CA HIS A 254 -10.55 -3.36 -0.17
C HIS A 254 -10.07 -2.97 -1.58
N LEU A 255 -10.68 -1.94 -2.17
CA LEU A 255 -10.38 -1.51 -3.53
C LEU A 255 -9.68 -0.16 -3.51
N ASP A 256 -8.56 -0.03 -4.26
CA ASP A 256 -7.74 1.17 -4.26
C ASP A 256 -7.85 1.95 -5.57
N LEU A 257 -7.94 3.28 -5.43
CA LEU A 257 -7.81 4.26 -6.50
C LEU A 257 -6.68 5.24 -6.20
N ILE A 258 -6.06 5.78 -7.25
CA ILE A 258 -5.04 6.83 -7.14
C ILE A 258 -5.51 8.05 -7.95
N ALA A 259 -5.77 9.17 -7.25
CA ALA A 259 -6.03 10.45 -7.87
C ALA A 259 -4.72 11.08 -8.39
N GLY A 260 -4.79 11.73 -9.56
CA GLY A 260 -3.69 12.48 -10.15
C GLY A 260 -2.75 11.69 -11.04
N LEU A 261 -3.15 10.51 -11.50
CA LEU A 261 -2.42 9.81 -12.56
C LEU A 261 -2.47 10.60 -13.89
N PRO A 262 -1.48 10.43 -14.81
CA PRO A 262 -1.45 11.16 -16.06
C PRO A 262 -2.65 10.79 -16.95
N HIS A 263 -3.14 11.75 -17.73
CA HIS A 263 -4.29 11.64 -18.63
C HIS A 263 -5.62 11.35 -17.94
N GLU A 264 -5.73 11.56 -16.64
CA GLU A 264 -6.98 11.39 -15.89
C GLU A 264 -7.43 12.76 -15.34
N THR A 265 -8.37 13.42 -16.07
CA THR A 265 -9.00 14.66 -15.61
C THR A 265 -9.89 14.41 -14.41
N TYR A 266 -10.34 15.48 -13.76
CA TYR A 266 -11.28 15.38 -12.63
C TYR A 266 -12.53 14.55 -12.98
N GLU A 267 -13.19 14.85 -14.13
CA GLU A 267 -14.41 14.14 -14.56
C GLU A 267 -14.09 12.66 -14.83
N ARG A 268 -12.92 12.38 -15.37
CA ARG A 268 -12.52 11.00 -15.64
C ARG A 268 -12.22 10.24 -14.34
N PHE A 269 -11.60 10.90 -13.36
CA PHE A 269 -11.42 10.34 -12.04
C PHE A 269 -12.76 10.06 -11.34
N VAL A 270 -13.70 11.01 -11.38
CA VAL A 270 -15.08 10.82 -10.87
C VAL A 270 -15.72 9.59 -11.50
N LYS A 271 -15.54 9.38 -12.80
CA LYS A 271 -16.02 8.17 -13.46
C LYS A 271 -15.32 6.91 -12.93
N SER A 272 -13.99 6.94 -12.79
CA SER A 272 -13.22 5.81 -12.23
C SER A 272 -13.71 5.46 -10.82
N PHE A 273 -13.96 6.48 -9.99
CA PHE A 273 -14.52 6.29 -8.65
C PHE A 273 -15.89 5.62 -8.70
N ASN A 274 -16.81 6.12 -9.54
CA ASN A 274 -18.16 5.57 -9.67
C ASN A 274 -18.13 4.13 -10.20
N ASP A 275 -17.27 3.85 -11.19
CA ASP A 275 -17.07 2.49 -11.73
C ASP A 275 -16.66 1.52 -10.61
N VAL A 276 -15.66 1.90 -9.79
CA VAL A 276 -15.12 1.06 -8.70
C VAL A 276 -16.09 0.95 -7.53
N PHE A 277 -16.69 2.05 -7.10
CA PHE A 277 -17.66 2.06 -6.01
C PHE A 277 -18.88 1.18 -6.31
N SER A 278 -19.30 1.13 -7.59
CA SER A 278 -20.41 0.30 -8.06
C SER A 278 -20.16 -1.21 -7.93
N LEU A 279 -18.94 -1.64 -7.66
CA LEU A 279 -18.60 -3.04 -7.41
C LEU A 279 -19.05 -3.51 -6.02
N GLY A 280 -19.40 -2.59 -5.12
CA GLY A 280 -20.03 -2.88 -3.83
C GLY A 280 -19.08 -3.27 -2.71
N ALA A 281 -17.77 -3.05 -2.83
CA ALA A 281 -16.82 -3.34 -1.76
C ALA A 281 -17.13 -2.54 -0.49
N LYS A 282 -16.86 -3.17 0.66
CA LYS A 282 -17.05 -2.54 1.97
C LYS A 282 -16.10 -1.35 2.19
N GLU A 283 -14.96 -1.36 1.54
CA GLU A 283 -13.94 -0.33 1.68
C GLU A 283 -13.37 0.07 0.32
N VAL A 284 -13.35 1.35 0.04
CA VAL A 284 -12.74 1.95 -1.14
C VAL A 284 -11.73 2.98 -0.68
N GLN A 285 -10.46 2.71 -0.87
CA GLN A 285 -9.38 3.64 -0.54
C GLN A 285 -9.12 4.59 -1.70
N LEU A 286 -9.13 5.86 -1.40
CA LEU A 286 -8.85 6.93 -2.33
C LEU A 286 -7.48 7.52 -1.99
N GLY A 287 -6.45 7.06 -2.70
CA GLY A 287 -5.09 7.56 -2.53
C GLY A 287 -4.75 8.70 -3.48
N PHE A 288 -3.68 9.44 -3.15
CA PHE A 288 -3.12 10.48 -4.02
C PHE A 288 -1.76 10.04 -4.52
N LEU A 289 -1.49 10.33 -5.80
CA LEU A 289 -0.21 9.98 -6.40
C LEU A 289 0.96 10.58 -5.60
N LYS A 290 1.95 9.75 -5.33
CA LYS A 290 3.20 10.14 -4.67
C LYS A 290 4.35 9.95 -5.64
N MET A 291 5.13 11.01 -5.83
CA MET A 291 6.29 11.01 -6.73
C MET A 291 7.50 10.41 -6.02
N LEU A 292 7.43 9.09 -5.77
CA LEU A 292 8.43 8.35 -4.99
C LEU A 292 9.79 8.33 -5.70
N ARG A 293 10.88 8.46 -4.92
CA ARG A 293 12.26 8.50 -5.43
C ARG A 293 12.60 7.24 -6.25
N GLY A 294 13.26 7.43 -7.39
CA GLY A 294 13.65 6.36 -8.30
C GLY A 294 12.56 5.89 -9.27
N THR A 295 11.30 6.21 -9.04
CA THR A 295 10.22 5.79 -9.94
C THR A 295 10.31 6.48 -11.32
N ALA A 296 9.91 5.75 -12.36
CA ALA A 296 9.96 6.28 -13.73
C ALA A 296 9.06 7.51 -13.90
N LEU A 297 7.91 7.54 -13.20
CA LEU A 297 7.01 8.68 -13.26
C LEU A 297 7.63 9.94 -12.65
N ARG A 298 8.35 9.83 -11.52
CA ARG A 298 9.10 10.95 -10.94
C ARG A 298 10.20 11.45 -11.89
N VAL A 299 10.96 10.55 -12.49
CA VAL A 299 12.00 10.90 -13.47
C VAL A 299 11.41 11.63 -14.68
N GLY A 300 10.22 11.22 -15.12
CA GLY A 300 9.49 11.83 -16.24
C GLY A 300 8.50 12.92 -15.84
N ALA A 301 8.53 13.44 -14.62
CA ALA A 301 7.52 14.35 -14.06
C ALA A 301 7.23 15.58 -14.92
N SER A 302 8.28 16.18 -15.49
CA SER A 302 8.16 17.37 -16.33
C SER A 302 7.35 17.15 -17.62
N ALA A 303 7.37 15.94 -18.17
CA ALA A 303 6.60 15.61 -19.40
C ALA A 303 5.08 15.67 -19.18
N PHE A 304 4.64 15.48 -17.94
CA PHE A 304 3.22 15.52 -17.54
C PHE A 304 2.88 16.78 -16.74
N GLY A 305 3.83 17.74 -16.61
CA GLY A 305 3.61 18.99 -15.87
C GLY A 305 3.37 18.79 -14.36
N TYR A 306 3.91 17.72 -13.75
CA TYR A 306 3.72 17.49 -12.32
C TYR A 306 4.37 18.56 -11.45
N LEU A 307 3.55 19.14 -10.58
CA LEU A 307 3.98 19.84 -9.38
C LEU A 307 3.70 18.95 -8.18
N TYR A 308 4.66 18.78 -7.30
CA TYR A 308 4.54 17.91 -6.11
C TYR A 308 5.39 18.46 -4.96
N ASP A 309 5.07 18.04 -3.72
CA ASP A 309 5.90 18.37 -2.56
C ASP A 309 7.24 17.61 -2.67
N GLU A 310 8.34 18.33 -2.60
CA GLU A 310 9.68 17.72 -2.63
C GLU A 310 10.03 16.99 -1.31
N ASN A 311 9.25 17.23 -0.26
CA ASN A 311 9.33 16.53 1.01
C ASN A 311 8.42 15.30 1.03
N PRO A 312 8.81 14.23 1.76
CA PRO A 312 7.92 13.09 1.94
C PRO A 312 6.58 13.50 2.53
N PRO A 313 5.50 12.96 2.04
CA PRO A 313 5.37 11.79 1.18
C PRO A 313 5.46 12.05 -0.34
N TYR A 314 5.94 13.20 -0.80
CA TYR A 314 6.10 13.55 -2.23
C TYR A 314 4.78 13.60 -2.99
N GLU A 315 3.74 14.02 -2.33
CA GLU A 315 2.40 14.03 -2.89
C GLU A 315 2.26 15.10 -3.97
N ILE A 316 1.52 14.78 -5.03
CA ILE A 316 1.27 15.74 -6.11
C ILE A 316 0.40 16.91 -5.65
N ILE A 317 0.66 18.06 -6.25
CA ILE A 317 -0.11 19.30 -6.09
C ILE A 317 -1.01 19.51 -7.31
N SER A 318 -0.50 19.23 -8.51
CA SER A 318 -1.22 19.30 -9.79
C SER A 318 -0.43 18.62 -10.90
N ASN A 319 -1.08 18.43 -12.06
CA ASN A 319 -0.40 18.08 -13.31
C ASN A 319 -1.12 18.73 -14.50
N ASN A 320 -0.77 18.35 -15.75
CA ASN A 320 -1.41 18.92 -16.95
C ASN A 320 -2.90 18.59 -17.07
N ASP A 321 -3.41 17.55 -16.40
CA ASP A 321 -4.75 16.99 -16.56
C ASP A 321 -5.67 17.36 -15.38
N ILE A 322 -5.11 17.66 -14.20
CA ILE A 322 -5.88 17.96 -12.98
C ILE A 322 -5.21 19.08 -12.16
N SER A 323 -6.00 20.07 -11.77
CA SER A 323 -5.59 21.22 -11.00
C SER A 323 -5.47 20.90 -9.50
N LYS A 324 -4.85 21.82 -8.75
CA LYS A 324 -4.78 21.74 -7.28
C LYS A 324 -6.17 21.77 -6.65
N GLU A 325 -7.03 22.66 -7.12
CA GLU A 325 -8.39 22.85 -6.63
C GLU A 325 -9.23 21.59 -6.80
N GLU A 326 -9.08 20.90 -7.93
CA GLU A 326 -9.75 19.63 -8.20
C GLU A 326 -9.22 18.49 -7.32
N LEU A 327 -7.90 18.41 -7.10
CA LEU A 327 -7.31 17.44 -6.15
C LEU A 327 -7.76 17.72 -4.71
N ASP A 328 -7.82 18.99 -4.29
CA ASP A 328 -8.33 19.37 -2.97
C ASP A 328 -9.81 18.98 -2.81
N ARG A 329 -10.61 19.10 -3.88
CA ARG A 329 -12.01 18.64 -3.88
C ARG A 329 -12.12 17.13 -3.72
N ILE A 330 -11.28 16.37 -4.43
CA ILE A 330 -11.20 14.90 -4.27
C ILE A 330 -10.80 14.55 -2.82
N ARG A 331 -9.85 15.26 -2.22
CA ARG A 331 -9.42 15.04 -0.84
C ARG A 331 -10.54 15.29 0.18
N ASN A 332 -11.32 16.33 -0.03
CA ASN A 332 -12.46 16.60 0.83
C ASN A 332 -13.52 15.48 0.72
N ALA A 333 -13.76 14.96 -0.51
CA ALA A 333 -14.65 13.82 -0.73
C ALA A 333 -14.10 12.53 -0.09
N GLU A 334 -12.77 12.31 -0.15
CA GLU A 334 -12.10 11.19 0.52
C GLU A 334 -12.32 11.23 2.04
N HIS A 335 -12.17 12.39 2.67
CA HIS A 335 -12.48 12.54 4.11
C HIS A 335 -13.92 12.17 4.46
N ALA A 336 -14.89 12.47 3.59
CA ALA A 336 -16.28 12.07 3.77
C ALA A 336 -16.47 10.55 3.58
N LEU A 337 -15.82 9.97 2.57
CA LEU A 337 -15.80 8.53 2.30
C LEU A 337 -15.28 7.75 3.52
N GLU A 338 -14.13 8.15 4.07
CA GLU A 338 -13.54 7.52 5.25
C GLU A 338 -14.46 7.57 6.48
N LYS A 339 -15.10 8.72 6.74
CA LYS A 339 -15.96 8.88 7.91
C LYS A 339 -17.27 8.10 7.79
N PHE A 340 -17.91 8.14 6.63
CA PHE A 340 -19.30 7.73 6.49
C PHE A 340 -19.47 6.39 5.79
N TRP A 341 -18.53 5.97 4.92
CA TRP A 341 -18.57 4.66 4.27
C TRP A 341 -17.56 3.67 4.88
N ASN A 342 -16.27 3.92 4.74
CA ASN A 342 -15.22 2.98 5.14
C ASN A 342 -15.23 2.65 6.64
N SER A 343 -15.70 3.59 7.48
CA SER A 343 -15.84 3.32 8.93
C SER A 343 -16.84 2.20 9.28
N GLY A 344 -17.75 1.85 8.36
CA GLY A 344 -18.82 0.88 8.56
C GLY A 344 -19.89 1.29 9.60
N ARG A 345 -19.81 2.51 10.16
CA ARG A 345 -20.69 2.96 11.26
C ARG A 345 -22.06 3.43 10.78
N PHE A 346 -22.15 3.86 9.53
CA PHE A 346 -23.36 4.45 8.94
C PHE A 346 -23.94 3.60 7.81
N THR A 347 -23.61 2.30 7.76
CA THR A 347 -23.88 1.38 6.65
C THR A 347 -25.31 1.50 6.13
N ARG A 348 -26.33 1.38 7.01
CA ARG A 348 -27.73 1.42 6.58
C ARG A 348 -28.12 2.75 5.91
N THR A 349 -27.70 3.87 6.49
CA THR A 349 -27.99 5.21 5.93
C THR A 349 -27.29 5.41 4.60
N MET A 350 -25.99 5.04 4.54
CA MET A 350 -25.21 5.20 3.34
C MET A 350 -25.68 4.28 2.21
N GLU A 351 -26.01 3.04 2.48
CA GLU A 351 -26.59 2.11 1.51
C GLU A 351 -27.93 2.64 0.95
N ARG A 352 -28.79 3.22 1.80
CA ARG A 352 -30.02 3.87 1.32
C ARG A 352 -29.72 5.05 0.39
N LEU A 353 -28.82 5.96 0.79
CA LEU A 353 -28.44 7.11 -0.05
C LEU A 353 -27.87 6.65 -1.39
N VAL A 354 -26.94 5.72 -1.37
CA VAL A 354 -26.28 5.16 -2.56
C VAL A 354 -27.31 4.49 -3.50
N SER A 355 -28.23 3.71 -2.96
CA SER A 355 -29.18 2.94 -3.78
C SER A 355 -30.40 3.76 -4.26
N GLN A 356 -30.86 4.74 -3.49
CA GLN A 356 -32.09 5.45 -3.77
C GLN A 356 -31.88 6.86 -4.33
N GLU A 357 -30.94 7.64 -3.76
CA GLU A 357 -30.79 9.06 -4.07
C GLU A 357 -29.65 9.35 -5.07
N TYR A 358 -28.53 8.62 -4.96
CA TYR A 358 -27.32 8.88 -5.74
C TYR A 358 -26.98 7.77 -6.75
N GLN A 359 -27.98 7.08 -7.28
CA GLN A 359 -27.81 5.94 -8.20
C GLN A 359 -26.79 6.24 -9.31
N GLY A 360 -25.63 5.56 -9.29
CA GLY A 360 -24.54 5.76 -10.26
C GLY A 360 -23.72 7.04 -10.11
N ARG A 361 -24.10 7.96 -9.22
CA ARG A 361 -23.41 9.24 -8.95
C ARG A 361 -22.76 9.24 -7.57
N TYR A 362 -22.05 8.18 -7.26
CA TYR A 362 -21.57 7.92 -5.90
C TYR A 362 -20.54 8.94 -5.41
N PHE A 363 -19.66 9.43 -6.29
CA PHE A 363 -18.71 10.48 -5.94
C PHE A 363 -19.43 11.76 -5.51
N GLU A 364 -20.54 12.10 -6.17
CA GLU A 364 -21.33 13.29 -5.86
C GLU A 364 -21.85 13.28 -4.41
N LEU A 365 -22.25 12.12 -3.89
CA LEU A 365 -22.65 11.97 -2.48
C LEU A 365 -21.55 12.44 -1.51
N PHE A 366 -20.33 11.94 -1.69
CA PHE A 366 -19.21 12.29 -0.81
C PHE A 366 -18.75 13.72 -1.02
N ASP A 367 -18.77 14.22 -2.24
CA ASP A 367 -18.46 15.61 -2.58
C ASP A 367 -19.49 16.59 -1.96
N GLU A 368 -20.77 16.28 -1.97
CA GLU A 368 -21.80 17.08 -1.33
C GLU A 368 -21.72 17.07 0.19
N ILE A 369 -21.42 15.93 0.81
CA ILE A 369 -21.13 15.84 2.25
C ILE A 369 -19.91 16.72 2.59
N ALA A 370 -18.85 16.63 1.80
CA ALA A 370 -17.65 17.42 2.00
C ALA A 370 -17.91 18.93 1.83
N HIS A 371 -18.69 19.31 0.82
CA HIS A 371 -19.12 20.69 0.64
C HIS A 371 -19.93 21.22 1.83
N PHE A 372 -20.84 20.39 2.36
CA PHE A 372 -21.61 20.73 3.58
C PHE A 372 -20.68 20.94 4.80
N TYR A 373 -19.66 20.10 4.96
CA TYR A 373 -18.66 20.24 6.02
C TYR A 373 -17.94 21.60 5.92
N ASN A 374 -17.47 21.94 4.72
CA ASN A 374 -16.76 23.19 4.49
C ASN A 374 -17.65 24.40 4.71
N LEU A 375 -18.91 24.38 4.21
CA LEU A 375 -19.87 25.47 4.34
C LEU A 375 -20.21 25.78 5.81
N HIS A 376 -20.27 24.74 6.64
CA HIS A 376 -20.60 24.85 8.07
C HIS A 376 -19.38 24.86 8.98
N ASN A 377 -18.15 24.94 8.44
CA ASN A 377 -16.89 24.90 9.18
C ASN A 377 -16.84 23.73 10.18
N LEU A 378 -17.29 22.53 9.78
CA LEU A 378 -17.27 21.34 10.62
C LEU A 378 -15.85 20.78 10.72
N PRO A 379 -15.43 20.25 11.88
CA PRO A 379 -14.07 19.77 12.07
C PRO A 379 -13.82 18.46 11.30
N HIS A 380 -12.69 18.39 10.63
CA HIS A 380 -12.23 17.15 9.98
C HIS A 380 -11.58 16.19 10.98
N PHE A 381 -11.07 16.68 12.11
CA PHE A 381 -10.41 15.93 13.17
C PHE A 381 -10.85 16.42 14.55
N GLY A 382 -10.62 15.61 15.59
CA GLY A 382 -10.89 16.01 16.97
C GLY A 382 -12.38 16.06 17.38
N TYR A 383 -13.26 15.42 16.59
CA TYR A 383 -14.69 15.25 16.85
C TYR A 383 -14.95 13.99 17.69
N GLN A 384 -16.08 13.97 18.42
CA GLN A 384 -16.59 12.74 19.03
C GLN A 384 -17.47 11.96 18.05
N LEU A 385 -17.68 10.66 18.31
CA LEU A 385 -18.50 9.82 17.42
C LEU A 385 -19.93 10.35 17.24
N GLU A 386 -20.53 10.84 18.32
CA GLU A 386 -21.87 11.43 18.34
C GLU A 386 -21.98 12.67 17.46
N ASP A 387 -20.89 13.40 17.28
CA ASP A 387 -20.85 14.56 16.38
C ASP A 387 -21.05 14.13 14.93
N LEU A 388 -20.49 13.00 14.53
CA LEU A 388 -20.66 12.50 13.16
C LEU A 388 -22.13 12.15 12.84
N PHE A 389 -22.84 11.55 13.79
CA PHE A 389 -24.27 11.30 13.63
C PHE A 389 -25.05 12.60 13.47
N ARG A 390 -24.78 13.59 14.32
CA ARG A 390 -25.41 14.90 14.26
C ARG A 390 -25.07 15.65 12.96
N TYR A 391 -23.85 15.54 12.44
CA TYR A 391 -23.44 16.19 11.20
C TYR A 391 -24.13 15.55 9.98
N LEU A 392 -24.22 14.21 9.95
CA LEU A 392 -24.94 13.51 8.89
C LEU A 392 -26.42 13.84 8.91
N ASP A 393 -27.06 13.86 10.07
CA ASP A 393 -28.47 14.22 10.23
C ASP A 393 -28.78 15.64 9.70
N ARG A 394 -27.96 16.62 10.09
CA ARG A 394 -28.06 18.00 9.55
C ARG A 394 -27.84 18.07 8.03
N PHE A 395 -26.95 17.25 7.48
CA PHE A 395 -26.77 17.16 6.05
C PHE A 395 -28.05 16.62 5.38
N LEU A 396 -28.63 15.53 5.90
CA LEU A 396 -29.87 14.93 5.38
C LEU A 396 -31.05 15.93 5.46
N GLU A 397 -31.22 16.62 6.58
CA GLU A 397 -32.21 17.69 6.74
C GLU A 397 -32.03 18.77 5.66
N SER A 398 -30.80 19.22 5.41
CA SER A 398 -30.50 20.24 4.39
C SER A 398 -30.86 19.83 2.99
N LYS A 399 -30.93 18.52 2.74
CA LYS A 399 -31.33 17.92 1.45
C LYS A 399 -32.82 17.51 1.39
N GLY A 400 -33.55 17.64 2.50
CA GLY A 400 -34.94 17.17 2.61
C GLY A 400 -35.05 15.65 2.61
N MET A 401 -34.02 14.94 3.05
CA MET A 401 -33.91 13.48 3.08
C MET A 401 -34.03 12.89 4.51
N ALA A 402 -34.33 13.71 5.50
CA ALA A 402 -34.43 13.32 6.91
C ALA A 402 -35.70 12.51 7.23
#